data_aa8b882028bfd61be2cdac427f5a97a0
#
_entry.id   aa8b882028bfd61be2cdac427f5a97a0
#
_cell.length_a   1.000
_cell.length_b   1.000
_cell.length_c   1.000
_cell.angle_alpha   90.00
_cell.angle_beta   90.00
_cell.angle_gamma   90.00
#
_symmetry.space_group_name_H-M   'P 1'
#
loop_
_entity.id
_entity.type
_entity.pdbx_description
1 polymer ?
#
loop_
_entity_poly.entity_id
_entity_poly.type
_entity_poly.pdbx_seq_one_letter_code
_entity_poly.pdbx_strand_id
1 'polypeptide(L)'
;IPGLIEGASEGVGLGHEFLRHIERTRVMIHMVDAASVEGRDPVDDILKINAELEAYKEELAKRPQVIAANKIDAIYSEEEDPVQRLREVFEPQGIPVFAISAVSGQGLKELLYHVQQMLRELPQERIVFEQEYDPEVQLVGENLPFTVQKSEEEARVYIVEGPRIEKMLGYTNLESEKGFRFFQNFLKDLGILEQLEMLGIEDGDTVKMYGLQFDYYKE
;
A
#
# COMPACT_ATOMS: atom_id res chain seq x y z
N ILE A 1 -1.96 -10.08 0.62
CA ILE A 1 -1.28 -8.84 1.01
C ILE A 1 0.13 -9.23 1.43
N PRO A 2 1.20 -8.58 0.97
CA PRO A 2 2.57 -8.88 1.39
C PRO A 2 2.65 -8.84 2.92
N GLY A 3 3.43 -9.75 3.52
CA GLY A 3 3.46 -9.93 4.96
C GLY A 3 3.86 -8.68 5.72
N LEU A 4 3.30 -8.50 6.92
CA LEU A 4 3.80 -7.56 7.89
C LEU A 4 5.21 -8.00 8.29
N ILE A 5 6.14 -7.05 8.33
CA ILE A 5 7.51 -7.26 8.81
C ILE A 5 7.69 -6.57 10.15
N GLU A 6 8.62 -7.06 10.96
CA GLU A 6 9.01 -6.42 12.21
C GLU A 6 9.37 -4.94 11.97
N GLY A 7 8.86 -4.03 12.81
CA GLY A 7 9.06 -2.58 12.67
C GLY A 7 8.07 -1.88 11.74
N ALA A 8 7.00 -2.54 11.33
CA ALA A 8 5.98 -1.95 10.46
C ALA A 8 5.29 -0.74 11.10
N SER A 9 5.11 -0.75 12.43
CA SER A 9 4.56 0.36 13.21
C SER A 9 5.52 1.55 13.31
N GLU A 10 6.82 1.34 13.16
CA GLU A 10 7.86 2.38 13.15
C GLU A 10 8.11 2.97 11.75
N GLY A 11 7.34 2.56 10.74
CA GLY A 11 7.44 3.07 9.38
C GLY A 11 8.50 2.37 8.52
N VAL A 12 9.02 1.22 8.95
CA VAL A 12 9.94 0.43 8.14
C VAL A 12 9.19 -0.28 7.01
N GLY A 13 9.57 -0.03 5.77
CA GLY A 13 8.97 -0.65 4.58
C GLY A 13 7.54 -0.17 4.28
N LEU A 14 6.69 -1.06 3.76
CA LEU A 14 5.28 -0.79 3.42
C LEU A 14 4.34 -0.76 4.65
N GLY A 15 4.89 -0.73 5.89
CA GLY A 15 4.15 -0.95 7.11
C GLY A 15 2.93 -0.05 7.31
N HIS A 16 3.08 1.26 7.25
CA HIS A 16 1.98 2.21 7.48
C HIS A 16 0.88 2.12 6.42
N GLU A 17 1.24 1.96 5.16
CA GLU A 17 0.27 1.83 4.08
C GLU A 17 -0.50 0.51 4.18
N PHE A 18 0.19 -0.56 4.56
CA PHE A 18 -0.41 -1.86 4.82
C PHE A 18 -1.39 -1.82 6.00
N LEU A 19 -1.02 -1.18 7.10
CA LEU A 19 -1.85 -1.05 8.29
C LEU A 19 -3.14 -0.26 8.01
N ARG A 20 -3.11 0.75 7.12
CA ARG A 20 -4.31 1.44 6.63
C ARG A 20 -5.26 0.49 5.87
N HIS A 21 -4.74 -0.47 5.12
CA HIS A 21 -5.59 -1.47 4.46
C HIS A 21 -6.26 -2.40 5.49
N ILE A 22 -5.54 -2.77 6.55
CA ILE A 22 -6.11 -3.57 7.65
C ILE A 22 -7.23 -2.80 8.35
N GLU A 23 -7.11 -1.50 8.56
CA GLU A 23 -8.17 -0.67 9.17
C GLU A 23 -9.54 -0.82 8.49
N ARG A 24 -9.55 -1.09 7.19
CA ARG A 24 -10.78 -1.25 6.40
C ARG A 24 -11.37 -2.66 6.45
N THR A 25 -10.69 -3.60 7.08
CA THR A 25 -11.19 -4.99 7.20
C THR A 25 -12.11 -5.14 8.42
N ARG A 26 -13.06 -6.04 8.35
CA ARG A 26 -13.97 -6.36 9.48
C ARG A 26 -13.52 -7.60 10.23
N VAL A 27 -12.86 -8.52 9.53
CA VAL A 27 -12.28 -9.76 10.04
C VAL A 27 -10.88 -9.90 9.46
N MET A 28 -9.95 -10.42 10.23
CA MET A 28 -8.59 -10.73 9.78
C MET A 28 -8.39 -12.24 9.67
N ILE A 29 -7.75 -12.68 8.61
CA ILE A 29 -7.22 -14.03 8.47
C ILE A 29 -5.71 -13.93 8.62
N HIS A 30 -5.19 -14.41 9.74
CA HIS A 30 -3.77 -14.46 10.01
C HIS A 30 -3.19 -15.75 9.46
N MET A 31 -2.48 -15.67 8.35
CA MET A 31 -1.90 -16.86 7.70
C MET A 31 -0.46 -17.06 8.15
N VAL A 32 -0.15 -18.24 8.66
CA VAL A 32 1.20 -18.60 9.09
C VAL A 32 1.69 -19.90 8.43
N ASP A 33 3.00 -20.04 8.32
CA ASP A 33 3.65 -21.28 7.86
C ASP A 33 3.72 -22.29 9.01
N ALA A 34 2.76 -23.20 9.09
CA ALA A 34 2.72 -24.23 10.13
C ALA A 34 3.83 -25.27 9.99
N ALA A 35 4.37 -25.47 8.78
CA ALA A 35 5.45 -26.40 8.54
C ALA A 35 6.84 -25.84 8.92
N SER A 36 6.91 -24.54 9.28
CA SER A 36 8.17 -23.86 9.64
C SER A 36 9.29 -24.07 8.62
N VAL A 37 8.95 -24.06 7.34
CA VAL A 37 9.89 -24.33 6.23
C VAL A 37 11.11 -23.40 6.27
N GLU A 38 10.94 -22.18 6.76
CA GLU A 38 12.00 -21.17 6.91
C GLU A 38 12.63 -21.17 8.32
N GLY A 39 12.28 -22.13 9.18
CA GLY A 39 12.80 -22.26 10.54
C GLY A 39 12.23 -21.23 11.53
N ARG A 40 11.13 -20.55 11.18
CA ARG A 40 10.42 -19.60 12.07
C ARG A 40 9.37 -20.33 12.89
N ASP A 41 9.19 -19.91 14.15
CA ASP A 41 8.11 -20.43 14.99
C ASP A 41 6.78 -19.74 14.65
N PRO A 42 5.74 -20.49 14.24
CA PRO A 42 4.47 -19.90 13.84
C PRO A 42 3.72 -19.20 14.99
N VAL A 43 3.94 -19.62 16.23
CA VAL A 43 3.35 -18.95 17.41
C VAL A 43 4.01 -17.59 17.60
N ASP A 44 5.33 -17.54 17.57
CA ASP A 44 6.09 -16.28 17.72
C ASP A 44 5.76 -15.31 16.62
N ASP A 45 5.58 -15.77 15.37
CA ASP A 45 5.21 -14.93 14.24
C ASP A 45 3.85 -14.24 14.47
N ILE A 46 2.85 -14.97 14.95
CA ILE A 46 1.53 -14.39 15.27
C ILE A 46 1.63 -13.38 16.41
N LEU A 47 2.37 -13.73 17.48
CA LEU A 47 2.52 -12.82 18.63
C LEU A 47 3.20 -11.51 18.24
N LYS A 48 4.23 -11.56 17.41
CA LYS A 48 4.91 -10.36 16.90
C LYS A 48 4.00 -9.48 16.07
N ILE A 49 3.23 -10.08 15.15
CA ILE A 49 2.30 -9.32 14.32
C ILE A 49 1.16 -8.73 15.16
N ASN A 50 0.65 -9.45 16.15
CA ASN A 50 -0.38 -8.90 17.05
C ASN A 50 0.18 -7.71 17.86
N ALA A 51 1.45 -7.77 18.30
CA ALA A 51 2.11 -6.66 18.98
C ALA A 51 2.28 -5.43 18.05
N GLU A 52 2.62 -5.64 16.79
CA GLU A 52 2.70 -4.56 15.78
C GLU A 52 1.33 -3.92 15.52
N LEU A 53 0.25 -4.72 15.43
CA LEU A 53 -1.11 -4.21 15.28
C LEU A 53 -1.54 -3.38 16.50
N GLU A 54 -1.21 -3.83 17.71
CA GLU A 54 -1.51 -3.13 18.96
C GLU A 54 -0.72 -1.83 19.07
N ALA A 55 0.56 -1.84 18.71
CA ALA A 55 1.42 -0.65 18.71
C ALA A 55 0.94 0.43 17.73
N TYR A 56 0.39 0.01 16.59
CA TYR A 56 -0.16 0.94 15.61
C TYR A 56 -1.52 1.49 16.07
N LYS A 57 -2.45 0.61 16.49
CA LYS A 57 -3.79 0.99 16.94
C LYS A 57 -4.42 -0.14 17.74
N GLU A 58 -4.64 0.09 19.02
CA GLU A 58 -5.21 -0.91 19.96
C GLU A 58 -6.51 -1.57 19.45
N GLU A 59 -7.35 -0.80 18.73
CA GLU A 59 -8.60 -1.29 18.16
C GLU A 59 -8.39 -2.37 17.09
N LEU A 60 -7.23 -2.36 16.40
CA LEU A 60 -6.91 -3.37 15.38
C LEU A 60 -6.55 -4.71 16.04
N ALA A 61 -5.83 -4.70 17.14
CA ALA A 61 -5.50 -5.92 17.88
C ALA A 61 -6.75 -6.61 18.44
N LYS A 62 -7.81 -5.85 18.71
CA LYS A 62 -9.10 -6.36 19.22
C LYS A 62 -10.05 -6.84 18.12
N ARG A 63 -9.70 -6.70 16.85
CA ARG A 63 -10.54 -7.15 15.75
C ARG A 63 -10.73 -8.65 15.73
N PRO A 64 -11.93 -9.13 15.34
CA PRO A 64 -12.17 -10.54 15.13
C PRO A 64 -11.16 -11.11 14.11
N GLN A 65 -10.45 -12.16 14.53
CA GLN A 65 -9.44 -12.79 13.70
C GLN A 65 -9.55 -14.31 13.76
N VAL A 66 -9.05 -14.95 12.71
CA VAL A 66 -8.87 -16.40 12.64
C VAL A 66 -7.44 -16.69 12.20
N ILE A 67 -6.88 -17.80 12.63
CA ILE A 67 -5.57 -18.27 12.23
C ILE A 67 -5.72 -19.34 11.16
N ALA A 68 -5.04 -19.14 10.03
CA ALA A 68 -4.89 -20.12 8.98
C ALA A 68 -3.48 -20.73 9.05
N ALA A 69 -3.36 -21.89 9.68
CA ALA A 69 -2.14 -22.67 9.76
C ALA A 69 -1.91 -23.34 8.41
N ASN A 70 -1.13 -22.69 7.55
CA ASN A 70 -0.90 -23.09 6.16
C ASN A 70 0.28 -24.06 6.03
N LYS A 71 0.38 -24.67 4.86
CA LYS A 71 1.41 -25.64 4.46
C LYS A 71 1.36 -26.97 5.25
N ILE A 72 0.16 -27.41 5.67
CA ILE A 72 0.01 -28.69 6.37
C ILE A 72 0.44 -29.89 5.53
N ASP A 73 0.46 -29.74 4.20
CA ASP A 73 1.00 -30.72 3.26
C ASP A 73 2.52 -30.89 3.33
N ALA A 74 3.22 -29.95 3.97
CA ALA A 74 4.67 -29.99 4.16
C ALA A 74 5.09 -30.34 5.61
N ILE A 75 4.15 -30.73 6.48
CA ILE A 75 4.46 -31.20 7.84
C ILE A 75 4.86 -32.68 7.77
N TYR A 76 6.10 -32.96 8.09
CA TYR A 76 6.67 -34.32 8.04
C TYR A 76 6.96 -34.90 9.41
N SER A 77 6.85 -34.12 10.50
CA SER A 77 7.13 -34.61 11.85
C SER A 77 5.86 -35.15 12.52
N GLU A 78 5.93 -36.36 13.06
CA GLU A 78 4.86 -36.95 13.89
C GLU A 78 5.05 -36.62 15.39
N GLU A 79 6.22 -36.07 15.79
CA GLU A 79 6.56 -35.86 17.21
C GLU A 79 5.95 -34.58 17.79
N GLU A 80 5.79 -33.53 16.97
CA GLU A 80 5.13 -32.28 17.37
C GLU A 80 4.14 -31.85 16.27
N ASP A 81 2.87 -31.71 16.62
CA ASP A 81 1.85 -31.14 15.75
C ASP A 81 1.82 -29.63 15.92
N PRO A 82 2.40 -28.85 14.99
CA PRO A 82 2.44 -27.39 15.08
C PRO A 82 1.04 -26.77 15.04
N VAL A 83 0.06 -27.43 14.40
CA VAL A 83 -1.32 -26.96 14.37
C VAL A 83 -1.96 -27.12 15.75
N GLN A 84 -1.70 -28.23 16.43
CA GLN A 84 -2.20 -28.45 17.79
C GLN A 84 -1.60 -27.44 18.76
N ARG A 85 -0.31 -27.14 18.63
CA ARG A 85 0.35 -26.11 19.44
C ARG A 85 -0.27 -24.72 19.22
N LEU A 86 -0.59 -24.35 17.98
CA LEU A 86 -1.32 -23.11 17.68
C LEU A 86 -2.70 -23.08 18.34
N ARG A 87 -3.45 -24.19 18.30
CA ARG A 87 -4.75 -24.31 18.96
C ARG A 87 -4.66 -24.12 20.46
N GLU A 88 -3.70 -24.76 21.10
CA GLU A 88 -3.50 -24.66 22.55
C GLU A 88 -3.21 -23.24 23.02
N VAL A 89 -2.53 -22.44 22.19
CA VAL A 89 -2.20 -21.05 22.52
C VAL A 89 -3.35 -20.10 22.21
N PHE A 90 -4.02 -20.22 21.06
CA PHE A 90 -4.90 -19.19 20.56
C PHE A 90 -6.40 -19.49 20.72
N GLU A 91 -6.84 -20.75 20.71
CA GLU A 91 -8.27 -21.08 20.93
C GLU A 91 -8.79 -20.67 22.32
N PRO A 92 -8.01 -20.79 23.42
CA PRO A 92 -8.43 -20.26 24.71
C PRO A 92 -8.63 -18.73 24.72
N GLN A 93 -8.05 -18.01 23.77
CA GLN A 93 -8.21 -16.57 23.59
C GLN A 93 -9.41 -16.24 22.69
N GLY A 94 -10.17 -17.24 22.23
CA GLY A 94 -11.30 -17.06 21.33
C GLY A 94 -10.89 -16.91 19.85
N ILE A 95 -9.66 -17.23 19.49
CA ILE A 95 -9.13 -17.15 18.13
C ILE A 95 -9.09 -18.56 17.52
N PRO A 96 -10.00 -18.91 16.61
CA PRO A 96 -10.04 -20.25 16.02
C PRO A 96 -8.88 -20.49 15.05
N VAL A 97 -8.38 -21.74 15.04
CA VAL A 97 -7.25 -22.17 14.21
C VAL A 97 -7.71 -23.18 13.17
N PHE A 98 -7.48 -22.87 11.91
CA PHE A 98 -7.78 -23.72 10.76
C PHE A 98 -6.51 -24.29 10.14
N ALA A 99 -6.40 -25.61 10.07
CA ALA A 99 -5.34 -26.28 9.35
C ALA A 99 -5.67 -26.28 7.86
N ILE A 100 -4.81 -25.64 7.05
CA ILE A 100 -5.03 -25.50 5.61
C ILE A 100 -3.79 -25.87 4.79
N SER A 101 -4.03 -26.22 3.54
CA SER A 101 -3.02 -26.23 2.50
C SER A 101 -3.54 -25.39 1.33
N ALA A 102 -2.92 -24.25 1.10
CA ALA A 102 -3.27 -23.38 -0.02
C ALA A 102 -2.97 -24.05 -1.38
N VAL A 103 -1.99 -24.97 -1.41
CA VAL A 103 -1.60 -25.69 -2.63
C VAL A 103 -2.61 -26.77 -2.99
N SER A 104 -3.06 -27.58 -2.03
CA SER A 104 -4.03 -28.66 -2.27
C SER A 104 -5.48 -28.23 -2.17
N GLY A 105 -5.74 -27.07 -1.54
CA GLY A 105 -7.09 -26.60 -1.23
C GLY A 105 -7.72 -27.23 0.01
N GLN A 106 -6.97 -28.09 0.74
CA GLN A 106 -7.45 -28.72 1.97
C GLN A 106 -7.74 -27.67 3.04
N GLY A 107 -8.86 -27.81 3.77
CA GLY A 107 -9.27 -26.94 4.88
C GLY A 107 -9.78 -25.53 4.47
N LEU A 108 -9.67 -25.13 3.19
CA LEU A 108 -10.06 -23.81 2.75
C LEU A 108 -11.57 -23.56 2.84
N LYS A 109 -12.39 -24.58 2.57
CA LYS A 109 -13.85 -24.44 2.63
C LYS A 109 -14.34 -24.17 4.05
N GLU A 110 -13.80 -24.87 5.02
CA GLU A 110 -14.09 -24.72 6.43
C GLU A 110 -13.69 -23.35 6.94
N LEU A 111 -12.49 -22.90 6.62
CA LEU A 111 -11.99 -21.55 6.93
C LEU A 111 -12.93 -20.48 6.35
N LEU A 112 -13.21 -20.53 5.07
CA LEU A 112 -14.04 -19.53 4.39
C LEU A 112 -15.48 -19.54 4.89
N TYR A 113 -16.03 -20.72 5.19
CA TYR A 113 -17.36 -20.81 5.79
C TYR A 113 -17.42 -20.15 7.16
N HIS A 114 -16.42 -20.40 8.00
CA HIS A 114 -16.33 -19.78 9.32
C HIS A 114 -16.22 -18.24 9.23
N VAL A 115 -15.32 -17.74 8.38
CA VAL A 115 -15.18 -16.29 8.15
C VAL A 115 -16.48 -15.66 7.63
N GLN A 116 -17.21 -16.37 6.76
CA GLN A 116 -18.52 -15.91 6.30
C GLN A 116 -19.53 -15.81 7.47
N GLN A 117 -19.54 -16.75 8.40
CA GLN A 117 -20.39 -16.70 9.60
C GLN A 117 -20.01 -15.50 10.46
N MET A 118 -18.73 -15.31 10.77
CA MET A 118 -18.24 -14.15 11.51
C MET A 118 -18.70 -12.83 10.89
N LEU A 119 -18.57 -12.70 9.56
CA LEU A 119 -18.99 -11.49 8.84
C LEU A 119 -20.50 -11.22 8.91
N ARG A 120 -21.34 -12.28 9.04
CA ARG A 120 -22.79 -12.14 9.18
C ARG A 120 -23.20 -11.71 10.59
N GLU A 121 -22.45 -12.15 11.59
CA GLU A 121 -22.71 -11.86 13.01
C GLU A 121 -22.23 -10.47 13.41
N LEU A 122 -21.21 -9.95 12.71
CA LEU A 122 -20.69 -8.62 12.98
C LEU A 122 -21.67 -7.53 12.54
N PRO A 123 -21.85 -6.46 13.34
CA PRO A 123 -22.65 -5.31 12.97
C PRO A 123 -22.27 -4.79 11.59
N GLN A 124 -23.27 -4.46 10.78
CA GLN A 124 -23.03 -3.81 9.49
C GLN A 124 -22.84 -2.29 9.66
N GLU A 125 -22.12 -1.89 10.68
CA GLU A 125 -21.76 -0.49 10.82
C GLU A 125 -20.90 -0.10 9.62
N ARG A 126 -21.35 0.92 8.91
CA ARG A 126 -20.48 1.58 7.92
C ARG A 126 -19.40 2.26 8.72
N ILE A 127 -18.19 1.71 8.66
CA ILE A 127 -17.03 2.43 9.17
C ILE A 127 -16.91 3.66 8.27
N VAL A 128 -17.35 4.80 8.78
CA VAL A 128 -17.13 6.08 8.14
C VAL A 128 -15.69 6.44 8.46
N PHE A 129 -14.79 6.16 7.54
CA PHE A 129 -13.45 6.70 7.62
C PHE A 129 -13.57 8.21 7.45
N GLU A 130 -13.01 8.97 8.37
CA GLU A 130 -12.74 10.38 8.09
C GLU A 130 -11.87 10.42 6.82
N GLN A 131 -12.33 11.15 5.86
CA GLN A 131 -11.67 11.25 4.57
C GLN A 131 -10.38 12.05 4.77
N GLU A 132 -9.25 11.36 5.05
CA GLU A 132 -7.91 12.00 5.03
C GLU A 132 -7.56 12.52 3.63
N TYR A 133 -8.30 12.04 2.64
CA TYR A 133 -8.21 12.44 1.25
C TYR A 133 -9.57 12.97 0.83
N ASP A 134 -9.68 14.29 0.74
CA ASP A 134 -10.80 14.95 0.11
C ASP A 134 -10.49 15.11 -1.40
N PRO A 135 -11.16 14.33 -2.28
CA PRO A 135 -10.99 14.53 -3.72
C PRO A 135 -11.44 15.91 -4.16
N GLU A 136 -12.38 16.55 -3.40
CA GLU A 136 -12.78 17.93 -3.68
C GLU A 136 -11.71 18.94 -3.28
N VAL A 137 -10.93 18.69 -2.21
CA VAL A 137 -9.73 19.49 -1.89
C VAL A 137 -8.66 19.33 -2.97
N GLN A 138 -8.61 18.16 -3.64
CA GLN A 138 -7.75 17.99 -4.82
C GLN A 138 -8.37 18.60 -6.09
N LEU A 139 -9.70 18.60 -6.22
CA LEU A 139 -10.39 19.29 -7.31
C LEU A 139 -10.37 20.82 -7.12
N VAL A 140 -10.40 21.31 -5.88
CA VAL A 140 -10.09 22.71 -5.54
C VAL A 140 -8.62 23.03 -5.85
N GLY A 141 -7.77 22.01 -5.92
CA GLY A 141 -6.40 22.10 -6.41
C GLY A 141 -6.24 22.09 -7.95
N GLU A 142 -7.33 22.04 -8.73
CA GLU A 142 -7.23 22.21 -10.19
C GLU A 142 -6.62 23.55 -10.59
N ASN A 143 -6.65 24.53 -9.70
CA ASN A 143 -6.03 25.84 -9.87
C ASN A 143 -4.88 26.10 -8.87
N LEU A 144 -4.19 25.09 -8.34
CA LEU A 144 -2.96 25.36 -7.60
C LEU A 144 -1.98 26.03 -8.55
N PRO A 145 -1.50 27.24 -8.19
CA PRO A 145 -0.63 28.02 -9.07
C PRO A 145 0.64 27.22 -9.35
N PHE A 146 0.95 27.06 -10.59
CA PHE A 146 2.29 26.72 -11.03
C PHE A 146 2.99 28.00 -11.45
N THR A 147 4.29 28.00 -11.38
CA THR A 147 5.14 29.10 -11.82
C THR A 147 6.00 28.66 -13.00
N VAL A 148 6.07 29.50 -14.01
CA VAL A 148 6.97 29.32 -15.14
C VAL A 148 7.85 30.56 -15.20
N GLN A 149 9.15 30.39 -15.04
CA GLN A 149 10.09 31.51 -15.02
C GLN A 149 11.36 31.16 -15.77
N LYS A 150 12.01 32.20 -16.34
CA LYS A 150 13.32 32.05 -16.94
C LYS A 150 14.37 32.02 -15.83
N SER A 151 15.33 31.11 -15.92
CA SER A 151 16.44 31.07 -14.96
C SER A 151 17.25 32.36 -15.00
N GLU A 152 17.56 32.93 -13.83
CA GLU A 152 18.46 34.08 -13.70
C GLU A 152 19.93 33.65 -13.74
N GLU A 153 20.21 32.39 -13.40
CA GLU A 153 21.58 31.85 -13.30
C GLU A 153 22.06 31.20 -14.60
N GLU A 154 21.16 30.58 -15.34
CA GLU A 154 21.49 29.80 -16.53
C GLU A 154 20.78 30.36 -17.77
N ALA A 155 21.57 30.67 -18.80
CA ALA A 155 21.02 31.13 -20.07
C ALA A 155 20.26 30.00 -20.79
N ARG A 156 19.10 30.32 -21.40
CA ARG A 156 18.28 29.36 -22.15
C ARG A 156 17.69 28.23 -21.30
N VAL A 157 17.49 28.49 -19.99
CA VAL A 157 16.88 27.55 -19.06
C VAL A 157 15.59 28.15 -18.48
N TYR A 158 14.54 27.37 -18.49
CA TYR A 158 13.25 27.70 -17.92
C TYR A 158 12.94 26.75 -16.76
N ILE A 159 12.42 27.30 -15.66
CA ILE A 159 12.09 26.57 -14.45
C ILE A 159 10.57 26.54 -14.29
N VAL A 160 10.02 25.36 -14.11
CA VAL A 160 8.58 25.16 -13.89
C VAL A 160 8.39 24.45 -12.56
N GLU A 161 7.66 25.08 -11.68
CA GLU A 161 7.38 24.57 -10.34
C GLU A 161 5.90 24.63 -10.02
N GLY A 162 5.42 23.66 -9.26
CA GLY A 162 4.04 23.62 -8.79
C GLY A 162 3.70 22.26 -8.16
N PRO A 163 2.86 22.26 -7.12
CA PRO A 163 2.56 21.01 -6.38
C PRO A 163 1.95 19.89 -7.24
N ARG A 164 1.19 20.26 -8.27
CA ARG A 164 0.62 19.27 -9.22
C ARG A 164 1.68 18.65 -10.13
N ILE A 165 2.69 19.42 -10.50
CA ILE A 165 3.80 18.95 -11.34
C ILE A 165 4.67 18.01 -10.54
N GLU A 166 5.06 18.38 -9.33
CA GLU A 166 5.83 17.56 -8.40
C GLU A 166 5.15 16.22 -8.16
N LYS A 167 3.85 16.25 -7.86
CA LYS A 167 3.04 15.06 -7.64
C LYS A 167 2.97 14.18 -8.89
N MET A 168 2.75 14.77 -10.07
CA MET A 168 2.68 14.04 -11.33
C MET A 168 4.00 13.35 -11.66
N LEU A 169 5.13 14.00 -11.43
CA LEU A 169 6.47 13.43 -11.59
C LEU A 169 6.70 12.23 -10.67
N GLY A 170 6.19 12.29 -9.42
CA GLY A 170 6.31 11.20 -8.46
C GLY A 170 5.51 9.93 -8.83
N TYR A 171 4.44 10.06 -9.62
CA TYR A 171 3.56 8.94 -9.99
C TYR A 171 3.75 8.42 -11.42
N THR A 172 4.45 9.16 -12.27
CA THR A 172 4.55 8.83 -13.70
C THR A 172 5.89 8.19 -14.01
N ASN A 173 5.86 6.98 -14.58
CA ASN A 173 7.07 6.36 -15.11
C ASN A 173 7.45 7.01 -16.44
N LEU A 174 8.35 7.99 -16.40
CA LEU A 174 8.79 8.77 -17.55
C LEU A 174 9.75 7.99 -18.49
N GLU A 175 10.27 6.84 -18.05
CA GLU A 175 11.11 5.97 -18.90
C GLU A 175 10.26 5.19 -19.91
N SER A 176 8.94 5.08 -19.67
CA SER A 176 8.03 4.45 -20.61
C SER A 176 7.48 5.47 -21.63
N GLU A 177 7.37 5.07 -22.89
CA GLU A 177 6.81 5.91 -23.96
C GLU A 177 5.36 6.36 -23.65
N LYS A 178 4.57 5.48 -23.01
CA LYS A 178 3.20 5.81 -22.58
C LYS A 178 3.17 6.82 -21.44
N GLY A 179 4.05 6.67 -20.44
CA GLY A 179 4.14 7.58 -19.31
C GLY A 179 4.64 8.96 -19.75
N PHE A 180 5.64 9.01 -20.63
CA PHE A 180 6.14 10.25 -21.15
C PHE A 180 5.07 11.01 -21.98
N ARG A 181 4.35 10.32 -22.85
CA ARG A 181 3.23 10.92 -23.62
C ARG A 181 2.09 11.41 -22.73
N PHE A 182 1.79 10.66 -21.67
CA PHE A 182 0.80 11.08 -20.67
C PHE A 182 1.23 12.37 -19.95
N PHE A 183 2.50 12.47 -19.58
CA PHE A 183 3.08 13.66 -18.95
C PHE A 183 3.08 14.87 -19.90
N GLN A 184 3.41 14.68 -21.18
CA GLN A 184 3.32 15.74 -22.19
C GLN A 184 1.90 16.30 -22.32
N ASN A 185 0.88 15.42 -22.37
CA ASN A 185 -0.53 15.85 -22.41
C ASN A 185 -0.92 16.62 -21.15
N PHE A 186 -0.47 16.18 -19.98
CA PHE A 186 -0.69 16.88 -18.73
C PHE A 186 -0.10 18.30 -18.73
N LEU A 187 1.11 18.50 -19.23
CA LEU A 187 1.72 19.83 -19.35
C LEU A 187 0.94 20.74 -20.30
N LYS A 188 0.42 20.18 -21.38
CA LYS A 188 -0.41 20.87 -22.36
C LYS A 188 -1.76 21.27 -21.75
N ASP A 189 -2.44 20.34 -21.07
CA ASP A 189 -3.74 20.60 -20.44
C ASP A 189 -3.68 21.66 -19.33
N LEU A 190 -2.56 21.78 -18.65
CA LEU A 190 -2.29 22.83 -17.67
C LEU A 190 -1.95 24.19 -18.30
N GLY A 191 -1.70 24.27 -19.59
CA GLY A 191 -1.28 25.51 -20.25
C GLY A 191 0.18 25.89 -19.98
N ILE A 192 1.00 24.96 -19.50
CA ILE A 192 2.43 25.20 -19.21
C ILE A 192 3.20 25.48 -20.49
N LEU A 193 2.91 24.74 -21.57
CA LEU A 193 3.57 24.95 -22.87
C LEU A 193 3.27 26.34 -23.43
N GLU A 194 2.03 26.80 -23.30
CA GLU A 194 1.61 28.15 -23.73
C GLU A 194 2.33 29.25 -22.94
N GLN A 195 2.53 29.06 -21.63
CA GLN A 195 3.26 30.02 -20.81
C GLN A 195 4.76 30.04 -21.14
N LEU A 196 5.37 28.88 -21.43
CA LEU A 196 6.74 28.83 -21.89
C LEU A 196 6.93 29.56 -23.22
N GLU A 197 6.00 29.39 -24.16
CA GLU A 197 6.01 30.11 -25.44
C GLU A 197 5.84 31.64 -25.25
N MET A 198 4.98 32.07 -24.33
CA MET A 198 4.81 33.48 -23.98
C MET A 198 6.08 34.10 -23.37
N LEU A 199 6.88 33.30 -22.66
CA LEU A 199 8.18 33.72 -22.11
C LEU A 199 9.30 33.66 -23.14
N GLY A 200 9.00 33.21 -24.37
CA GLY A 200 9.94 33.22 -25.49
C GLY A 200 10.91 32.02 -25.50
N ILE A 201 10.41 30.84 -25.13
CA ILE A 201 11.21 29.61 -25.28
C ILE A 201 11.42 29.30 -26.75
N GLU A 202 12.62 28.89 -27.09
CA GLU A 202 13.05 28.51 -28.45
C GLU A 202 13.46 27.03 -28.50
N ASP A 203 13.49 26.47 -29.71
CA ASP A 203 13.93 25.09 -29.92
C ASP A 203 15.35 24.88 -29.37
N GLY A 204 15.51 23.82 -28.59
CA GLY A 204 16.75 23.47 -27.90
C GLY A 204 17.00 24.23 -26.60
N ASP A 205 16.02 25.00 -26.10
CA ASP A 205 16.05 25.52 -24.74
C ASP A 205 15.69 24.42 -23.74
N THR A 206 16.25 24.50 -22.55
CA THR A 206 16.07 23.48 -21.52
C THR A 206 14.97 23.87 -20.55
N VAL A 207 14.09 22.92 -20.23
CA VAL A 207 13.05 23.05 -19.19
C VAL A 207 13.45 22.18 -17.99
N LYS A 208 13.49 22.78 -16.80
CA LYS A 208 13.73 22.10 -15.54
C LYS A 208 12.45 22.07 -14.71
N MET A 209 12.08 20.88 -14.23
CA MET A 209 10.94 20.63 -13.36
C MET A 209 11.38 19.70 -12.23
N TYR A 210 11.66 20.23 -11.05
CA TYR A 210 12.20 19.47 -9.92
C TYR A 210 13.43 18.64 -10.33
N GLY A 211 13.36 17.32 -10.30
CA GLY A 211 14.45 16.43 -10.72
C GLY A 211 14.48 16.09 -12.23
N LEU A 212 13.50 16.55 -13.00
CA LEU A 212 13.40 16.31 -14.44
C LEU A 212 13.99 17.48 -15.23
N GLN A 213 14.77 17.16 -16.25
CA GLN A 213 15.29 18.13 -17.21
C GLN A 213 15.15 17.57 -18.63
N PHE A 214 14.63 18.38 -19.55
CA PHE A 214 14.48 18.03 -20.96
C PHE A 214 14.60 19.25 -21.87
N ASP A 215 14.92 19.02 -23.14
CA ASP A 215 15.01 20.06 -24.13
C ASP A 215 13.66 20.26 -24.82
N TYR A 216 13.29 21.53 -25.00
CA TYR A 216 12.05 21.91 -25.67
C TYR A 216 12.24 21.90 -27.18
N TYR A 217 11.28 21.32 -27.88
CA TYR A 217 11.16 21.39 -29.35
C TYR A 217 9.68 21.62 -29.69
N LYS A 218 9.43 22.59 -30.51
CA LYS A 218 8.08 22.90 -30.98
C LYS A 218 7.65 21.86 -32.02
N GLU A 219 6.50 21.19 -31.78
CA GLU A 219 5.88 20.28 -32.74
C GLU A 219 5.29 21.00 -33.96
#